data_92fe64a08a27bcbe42d9f20762d749c2
#
_entry.id   92fe64a08a27bcbe42d9f20762d749c2
#
_cell.length_a   1.000
_cell.length_b   1.000
_cell.length_c   1.000
_cell.angle_alpha   90.00
_cell.angle_beta   90.00
_cell.angle_gamma   90.00
#
_symmetry.space_group_name_H-M   'P 1'
#
loop_
_entity.id
_entity.type
_entity.pdbx_description
1 polymer ?
#
loop_
_entity_poly.entity_id
_entity_poly.type
_entity_poly.pdbx_seq_one_letter_code
_entity_poly.pdbx_strand_id
1 'polypeptide(L)'
;MVKVLNHALIKHKLSIMREEKTSNYIFKQNLDEIAMLMAYEVTKDYPLKEKEIETPICKTTGYELDKDIILVPILRAGVGLVDGFRRIMPTAKVGHIGTVSYTHLRAHETRH
;
A
#
# COMPACT_ATOMS: atom_id res chain seq x y z
N MET A 1 15.34 -0.07 5.00
CA MET A 1 15.40 1.39 4.77
C MET A 1 14.06 2.03 5.05
N VAL A 2 14.08 3.18 5.69
CA VAL A 2 12.86 3.93 6.00
C VAL A 2 12.77 5.12 5.05
N LYS A 3 11.61 5.29 4.45
CA LYS A 3 11.32 6.46 3.61
C LYS A 3 10.35 7.38 4.32
N VAL A 4 10.70 8.65 4.38
CA VAL A 4 9.79 9.69 4.87
C VAL A 4 9.24 10.40 3.64
N LEU A 5 7.92 10.41 3.52
CA LEU A 5 7.28 11.00 2.37
C LEU A 5 6.92 12.45 2.65
N ASN A 6 7.50 13.34 1.85
CA ASN A 6 7.25 14.78 1.96
C ASN A 6 6.60 15.24 0.65
N HIS A 7 5.32 14.96 0.51
CA HIS A 7 4.58 15.16 -0.73
C HIS A 7 3.45 16.15 -0.48
N ALA A 8 3.41 17.20 -1.29
CA ALA A 8 2.44 18.29 -1.09
C ALA A 8 1.00 17.78 -1.12
N LEU A 9 0.68 16.92 -2.07
CA LEU A 9 -0.68 16.41 -2.20
C LEU A 9 -1.08 15.54 -1.00
N ILE A 10 -0.13 14.75 -0.49
CA ILE A 10 -0.40 13.94 0.70
C ILE A 10 -0.66 14.84 1.90
N LYS A 11 0.12 15.91 2.05
CA LYS A 11 -0.09 16.87 3.15
C LYS A 11 -1.46 17.52 3.05
N HIS A 12 -1.86 17.89 1.85
CA HIS A 12 -3.17 18.49 1.62
C HIS A 12 -4.30 17.52 2.03
N LYS A 13 -4.19 16.27 1.60
CA LYS A 13 -5.22 15.27 1.92
C LYS A 13 -5.25 14.95 3.42
N LEU A 14 -4.10 14.93 4.07
CA LEU A 14 -4.05 14.75 5.52
C LEU A 14 -4.77 15.89 6.25
N SER A 15 -4.63 17.11 5.75
CA SER A 15 -5.33 18.26 6.34
C SER A 15 -6.84 18.09 6.25
N ILE A 16 -7.33 17.60 5.11
CA ILE A 16 -8.75 17.32 4.96
C ILE A 16 -9.21 16.28 5.98
N MET A 17 -8.41 15.24 6.17
CA MET A 17 -8.76 14.16 7.12
C MET A 17 -8.76 14.64 8.56
N ARG A 18 -7.94 15.63 8.89
CA ARG A 18 -7.85 16.15 10.25
C ARG A 18 -8.96 17.14 10.60
N GLU A 19 -9.67 17.63 9.60
CA GLU A 19 -10.76 18.55 9.85
C GLU A 19 -11.88 17.86 10.62
N GLU A 20 -12.32 18.50 11.68
CA GLU A 20 -13.34 17.95 12.56
C GLU A 20 -14.64 17.66 11.83
N LYS A 21 -14.98 18.49 10.84
CA LYS A 21 -16.25 18.38 10.13
C LYS A 21 -16.22 17.45 8.93
N THR A 22 -15.08 16.83 8.65
CA THR A 22 -14.97 15.93 7.51
C THR A 22 -15.85 14.70 7.73
N SER A 23 -16.67 14.37 6.74
CA SER A 23 -17.53 13.22 6.81
C SER A 23 -16.71 11.93 6.74
N ASN A 24 -17.32 10.81 7.19
CA ASN A 24 -16.65 9.52 7.11
C ASN A 24 -16.36 9.13 5.67
N TYR A 25 -17.24 9.47 4.74
CA TYR A 25 -17.03 9.16 3.33
C TYR A 25 -15.80 9.90 2.79
N ILE A 26 -15.71 11.20 3.05
CA ILE A 26 -14.57 12.01 2.57
C ILE A 26 -13.29 11.57 3.25
N PHE A 27 -13.35 11.23 4.54
CA PHE A 27 -12.20 10.71 5.26
C PHE A 27 -11.67 9.45 4.60
N LYS A 28 -12.54 8.49 4.33
CA LYS A 28 -12.14 7.22 3.72
C LYS A 28 -11.60 7.42 2.32
N GLN A 29 -12.22 8.30 1.55
CA GLN A 29 -11.77 8.58 0.19
C GLN A 29 -10.34 9.14 0.21
N ASN A 30 -10.06 10.09 1.10
CA ASN A 30 -8.72 10.66 1.20
C ASN A 30 -7.70 9.65 1.72
N LEU A 31 -8.12 8.77 2.63
CA LEU A 31 -7.25 7.73 3.12
C LEU A 31 -6.81 6.80 1.99
N ASP A 32 -7.76 6.37 1.15
CA ASP A 32 -7.45 5.50 0.01
C ASP A 32 -6.52 6.22 -0.97
N GLU A 33 -6.77 7.49 -1.23
CA GLU A 33 -5.95 8.25 -2.17
C GLU A 33 -4.53 8.46 -1.65
N ILE A 34 -4.38 8.71 -0.35
CA ILE A 34 -3.06 8.80 0.26
C ILE A 34 -2.32 7.47 0.10
N ALA A 35 -3.01 6.37 0.32
CA ALA A 35 -2.39 5.05 0.17
C ALA A 35 -1.92 4.81 -1.26
N MET A 36 -2.70 5.23 -2.24
CA MET A 36 -2.28 5.11 -3.64
C MET A 36 -1.05 5.96 -3.94
N LEU A 37 -1.01 7.17 -3.41
CA LEU A 37 0.15 8.05 -3.60
C LEU A 37 1.39 7.47 -2.90
N MET A 38 1.20 6.89 -1.71
CA MET A 38 2.30 6.23 -1.02
C MET A 38 2.82 5.04 -1.81
N ALA A 39 1.92 4.26 -2.39
CA ALA A 39 2.31 3.12 -3.22
C ALA A 39 3.17 3.58 -4.39
N TYR A 40 2.77 4.65 -5.04
CA TYR A 40 3.51 5.21 -6.16
C TYR A 40 4.93 5.63 -5.74
N GLU A 41 5.03 6.38 -4.64
CA GLU A 41 6.33 6.88 -4.17
C GLU A 41 7.24 5.76 -3.68
N VAL A 42 6.67 4.82 -2.92
CA VAL A 42 7.47 3.75 -2.31
C VAL A 42 8.02 2.81 -3.37
N THR A 43 7.26 2.58 -4.44
CA THR A 43 7.68 1.66 -5.49
C THR A 43 8.49 2.31 -6.59
N LYS A 44 8.75 3.60 -6.48
CA LYS A 44 9.42 4.37 -7.53
C LYS A 44 10.75 3.77 -7.98
N ASP A 45 11.54 3.29 -7.04
CA ASP A 45 12.88 2.78 -7.33
C ASP A 45 12.98 1.27 -7.16
N TYR A 46 11.86 0.57 -7.23
CA TYR A 46 11.87 -0.87 -7.09
C TYR A 46 12.55 -1.52 -8.28
N PRO A 47 13.27 -2.63 -8.05
CA PRO A 47 13.94 -3.31 -9.15
C PRO A 47 12.93 -3.94 -10.10
N LEU A 48 13.27 -3.88 -11.38
CA LEU A 48 12.47 -4.50 -12.43
C LEU A 48 13.28 -5.63 -13.05
N LYS A 49 12.58 -6.62 -13.56
CA LYS A 49 13.21 -7.64 -14.38
C LYS A 49 12.58 -7.62 -15.77
N GLU A 50 13.40 -7.96 -16.75
CA GLU A 50 12.93 -8.03 -18.12
C GLU A 50 12.17 -9.32 -18.34
N LYS A 51 11.18 -9.23 -19.20
CA LYS A 51 10.33 -10.36 -19.52
C LYS A 51 9.96 -10.26 -20.99
N GLU A 52 10.13 -11.35 -21.71
CA GLU A 52 9.69 -11.37 -23.11
C GLU A 52 8.18 -11.39 -23.16
N ILE A 53 7.61 -10.48 -23.92
CA ILE A 53 6.17 -10.41 -24.11
C ILE A 53 5.85 -10.44 -25.60
N GLU A 54 4.65 -10.83 -25.92
CA GLU A 54 4.18 -10.90 -27.29
C GLU A 54 3.11 -9.84 -27.50
N THR A 55 3.38 -8.93 -28.42
CA THR A 55 2.40 -7.91 -28.80
C THR A 55 1.68 -8.38 -30.06
N PRO A 56 0.58 -7.73 -30.45
CA PRO A 56 -0.09 -8.10 -31.68
C PRO A 56 0.78 -7.99 -32.94
N ILE A 57 1.88 -7.25 -32.86
CA ILE A 57 2.76 -7.03 -34.01
C ILE A 57 3.99 -7.90 -33.95
N CYS A 58 4.63 -8.03 -32.77
CA CYS A 58 5.90 -8.76 -32.66
C CYS A 58 6.19 -9.08 -31.19
N LYS A 59 7.20 -9.90 -30.99
CA LYS A 59 7.74 -10.11 -29.65
C LYS A 59 8.60 -8.94 -29.26
N THR A 60 8.57 -8.57 -27.99
CA THR A 60 9.36 -7.48 -27.48
C THR A 60 9.68 -7.71 -26.02
N THR A 61 10.45 -6.79 -25.42
CA THR A 61 10.80 -6.87 -24.01
C THR A 61 9.82 -6.05 -23.19
N GLY A 62 9.24 -6.69 -22.18
CA GLY A 62 8.44 -6.00 -21.18
C GLY A 62 9.14 -6.02 -19.84
N TYR A 63 8.51 -5.41 -18.86
CA TYR A 63 9.09 -5.29 -17.53
C TYR A 63 8.06 -5.65 -16.48
N GLU A 64 8.54 -6.26 -15.41
CA GLU A 64 7.71 -6.51 -14.24
C GLU A 64 8.54 -6.32 -12.99
N LEU A 65 7.87 -6.13 -11.86
CA LEU A 65 8.58 -5.96 -10.60
C LEU A 65 9.33 -7.24 -10.28
N ASP A 66 10.60 -7.07 -9.85
CA ASP A 66 11.47 -8.21 -9.58
C ASP A 66 11.17 -8.89 -8.26
N LYS A 67 10.47 -8.21 -7.37
CA LYS A 67 10.19 -8.72 -6.03
C LYS A 67 8.73 -8.58 -5.69
N ASP A 68 8.22 -9.54 -4.94
CA ASP A 68 6.88 -9.45 -4.39
C ASP A 68 6.84 -8.37 -3.32
N ILE A 69 5.70 -7.72 -3.21
CA ILE A 69 5.48 -6.72 -2.18
C ILE A 69 4.54 -7.29 -1.15
N ILE A 70 4.95 -7.19 0.10
CA ILE A 70 4.14 -7.65 1.23
C ILE A 70 3.77 -6.42 2.06
N LEU A 71 2.48 -6.21 2.25
CA LEU A 71 1.97 -5.13 3.08
C LEU A 71 1.76 -5.66 4.49
N VAL A 72 2.36 -4.98 5.46
CA VAL A 72 2.23 -5.36 6.86
C VAL A 72 1.63 -4.17 7.60
N PRO A 73 0.30 -4.10 7.69
CA PRO A 73 -0.33 -2.99 8.39
C PRO A 73 -0.14 -3.11 9.89
N ILE A 74 0.11 -1.98 10.52
CA ILE A 74 0.18 -1.94 11.96
C ILE A 74 -1.20 -1.56 12.47
N LEU A 75 -1.78 -2.44 13.24
CA LEU A 75 -3.11 -2.24 13.77
C LEU A 75 -3.12 -1.02 14.71
N ARG A 76 -4.11 -0.19 14.58
CA ARG A 76 -5.21 -0.31 13.59
C ARG A 76 -5.08 0.72 12.48
N ALA A 77 -4.14 1.64 12.67
CA ALA A 77 -4.01 2.80 11.80
C ALA A 77 -3.72 2.41 10.36
N GLY A 78 -2.91 1.36 10.17
CA GLY A 78 -2.50 0.98 8.83
C GLY A 78 -3.50 0.16 8.04
N VAL A 79 -4.52 -0.42 8.72
CA VAL A 79 -5.43 -1.33 8.04
C VAL A 79 -6.20 -0.62 6.93
N GLY A 80 -6.62 0.62 7.19
CA GLY A 80 -7.36 1.38 6.18
C GLY A 80 -6.54 1.75 4.97
N LEU A 81 -5.21 1.78 5.09
CA LEU A 81 -4.33 2.12 3.97
C LEU A 81 -4.13 0.95 3.00
N VAL A 82 -4.37 -0.26 3.45
CA VAL A 82 -4.14 -1.46 2.63
C VAL A 82 -5.02 -1.44 1.37
N ASP A 83 -6.28 -1.07 1.53
CA ASP A 83 -7.21 -1.07 0.40
C ASP A 83 -6.74 -0.14 -0.71
N GLY A 84 -6.33 1.07 -0.34
CA GLY A 84 -5.85 2.04 -1.33
C GLY A 84 -4.56 1.59 -1.99
N PHE A 85 -3.64 1.05 -1.19
CA PHE A 85 -2.38 0.55 -1.72
C PHE A 85 -2.63 -0.55 -2.75
N ARG A 86 -3.56 -1.46 -2.44
CA ARG A 86 -3.84 -2.58 -3.33
C ARG A 86 -4.60 -2.19 -4.59
N ARG A 87 -5.16 -1.00 -4.64
CA ARG A 87 -5.75 -0.50 -5.88
C ARG A 87 -4.68 -0.32 -6.96
N ILE A 88 -3.47 0.05 -6.57
CA ILE A 88 -2.35 0.23 -7.50
C ILE A 88 -1.55 -1.06 -7.59
N MET A 89 -1.48 -1.82 -6.51
CA MET A 89 -0.71 -3.05 -6.43
C MET A 89 -1.63 -4.22 -6.03
N PRO A 90 -2.53 -4.65 -6.92
CA PRO A 90 -3.52 -5.68 -6.53
C PRO A 90 -2.89 -7.02 -6.21
N THR A 91 -1.66 -7.26 -6.67
CA THR A 91 -0.97 -8.51 -6.37
C THR A 91 -0.16 -8.46 -5.09
N ALA A 92 -0.12 -7.31 -4.41
CA ALA A 92 0.59 -7.21 -3.14
C ALA A 92 -0.07 -8.11 -2.11
N LYS A 93 0.76 -8.83 -1.38
CA LYS A 93 0.29 -9.72 -0.32
C LYS A 93 0.17 -8.96 0.98
N VAL A 94 -0.73 -9.41 1.84
CA VAL A 94 -0.90 -8.78 3.14
C VAL A 94 -0.46 -9.75 4.21
N GLY A 95 0.54 -9.34 4.99
CA GLY A 95 0.97 -10.07 6.17
C GLY A 95 0.46 -9.35 7.40
N HIS A 96 0.35 -10.07 8.50
CA HIS A 96 -0.04 -9.47 9.75
C HIS A 96 1.05 -9.66 10.75
N ILE A 97 1.44 -8.59 11.43
CA ILE A 97 2.30 -8.71 12.58
C ILE A 97 1.40 -9.29 13.67
N GLY A 98 1.77 -10.49 14.11
CA GLY A 98 1.02 -11.18 15.13
C GLY A 98 0.95 -10.29 16.35
N THR A 99 -0.10 -10.37 16.89
CA THR A 99 -0.18 -9.54 18.04
C THR A 99 0.15 -10.36 19.24
N VAL A 100 0.56 -10.68 18.59
CA VAL A 100 0.98 -11.18 19.15
C VAL A 100 1.29 -11.31 20.08
N SER A 101 1.43 -11.21 20.32
CA SER A 101 1.77 -11.48 21.06
C SER A 101 1.47 -11.95 21.78
N TYR A 102 1.33 -11.85 21.54
CA TYR A 102 1.05 -12.45 22.00
C TYR A 102 0.89 -13.23 22.16
N THR A 103 0.97 -13.22 22.34
CA THR A 103 0.82 -13.93 22.33
C THR A 103 0.95 -14.71 22.09
N HIS A 104 1.14 -14.64 22.35
CA HIS A 104 1.21 -15.28 22.07
C HIS A 104 0.67 -15.63 21.61
N LEU A 105 0.55 -15.19 21.62
CA LEU A 105 -0.08 -15.40 21.25
C LEU A 105 -0.81 -15.61 20.61
N ARG A 106 -1.18 -15.63 20.58
CA ARG A 106 -1.90 -15.96 20.07
C ARG A 106 -2.40 -16.08 19.26
N ALA A 107 -2.35 -15.79 19.32
CA ALA A 107 -2.77 -15.84 18.60
C ALA A 107 -3.17 -15.92 17.84
N HIS A 108 -3.19 -15.77 17.74
CA HIS A 108 -3.60 -15.81 17.10
C HIS A 108 -4.19 -15.54 16.40
N GLU A 109 -4.33 -15.19 16.40
CA GLU A 109 -4.89 -14.97 15.89
C GLU A 109 -5.39 -14.67 15.10
N THR A 110 -5.55 -14.31 15.01
CA THR A 110 -6.05 -14.04 14.29
C THR A 110 -6.56 -13.90 13.56
N ARG A 111 -6.83 -13.44 13.36
CA ARG A 111 -7.27 -13.32 12.71
C ARG A 111 -7.89 -12.91 12.10
N HIS A 112 -8.25 -12.44 11.92
CA HIS A 112 -8.69 -12.15 11.42
C HIS A 112 -9.01 -12.30 10.93
#